data_ea4c63846f65318c2cd5f3925883fcf3
#
_entry.id   ea4c63846f65318c2cd5f3925883fcf3
#
_cell.length_a   1.000
_cell.length_b   1.000
_cell.length_c   1.000
_cell.angle_alpha   90.00
_cell.angle_beta   90.00
_cell.angle_gamma   90.00
#
_symmetry.space_group_name_H-M   'P 1'
#
loop_
_entity.id
_entity.type
_entity.pdbx_description
1 polymer ?
#
loop_
_entity_poly.entity_id
_entity_poly.type
_entity_poly.pdbx_seq_one_letter_code
_entity_poly.pdbx_strand_id
1 'polypeptide(L)'
;MKKRFGLLLAAATTAALLGACSEGDAESNDQGDDVVDIVWYPNESGNDLKGARDAIGTAVGEATGKEVKHHLTTDYAIAIETIVNNNAELAFMGAQGYIEAKEGNDAIEPLAVPTGPSGTLDDAKYHSWIAVEKENADEYKDGDGFTIDPIEGKSFSFVSNSSTSGFVVPSSSILNHFSDKGLSEEDLMESGPFFEQVQFGGSHQGSAVNLLKGTVEAAAFCDTCVDNYVEVAEGEENAPGSVYRVKDDAAEPFHTVPGEEFVLVSVTPVLNAPFVANTDVLSEEDFNKIRDAFTSDEMAENEGVFVPEDSGESGLFKKSEGERFAEVEDSWFDPIRELSN
;
A
#
# COMPACT_ATOMS: atom_id res chain seq x y z
N MET A 1 -48.53 54.17 15.54
CA MET A 1 -49.05 54.18 16.94
C MET A 1 -48.04 53.41 17.78
N LYS A 2 -47.14 54.11 18.53
CA LYS A 2 -47.22 54.45 19.96
C LYS A 2 -47.54 53.19 20.81
N LYS A 3 -46.66 52.64 21.70
CA LYS A 3 -45.99 53.15 22.91
C LYS A 3 -45.02 52.11 23.40
N ARG A 4 -43.78 52.29 23.76
CA ARG A 4 -43.14 52.94 24.92
C ARG A 4 -43.27 52.22 26.27
N PHE A 5 -42.07 52.03 26.89
CA PHE A 5 -41.64 51.94 28.29
C PHE A 5 -41.76 50.57 28.99
N GLY A 6 -40.74 50.06 29.64
CA GLY A 6 -40.14 50.55 30.86
C GLY A 6 -38.84 49.78 31.24
N LEU A 7 -37.94 50.58 31.62
CA LEU A 7 -36.65 50.35 32.27
C LEU A 7 -36.88 50.10 33.76
N LEU A 8 -36.25 49.07 34.35
CA LEU A 8 -35.99 49.05 35.79
C LEU A 8 -34.64 48.46 36.12
N LEU A 9 -33.80 49.27 36.62
CA LEU A 9 -32.49 49.13 37.21
C LEU A 9 -32.64 48.65 38.65
N ALA A 10 -31.91 47.65 39.10
CA ALA A 10 -31.63 47.48 40.52
C ALA A 10 -30.26 46.85 40.72
N ALA A 11 -29.50 47.49 41.54
CA ALA A 11 -28.07 47.34 41.79
C ALA A 11 -27.74 46.29 42.86
N ALA A 12 -26.52 45.78 42.72
CA ALA A 12 -25.52 45.49 43.74
C ALA A 12 -25.86 44.59 44.95
N THR A 13 -25.11 43.50 45.06
CA THR A 13 -24.32 43.23 46.29
C THR A 13 -23.15 42.33 45.98
N THR A 14 -21.97 42.86 46.23
CA THR A 14 -20.68 42.21 46.38
C THR A 14 -20.66 41.30 47.61
N ALA A 15 -20.21 40.03 47.42
CA ALA A 15 -19.66 39.25 48.52
C ALA A 15 -18.47 38.45 47.99
N ALA A 16 -17.29 38.93 48.39
CA ALA A 16 -16.05 38.17 48.26
C ALA A 16 -16.06 37.00 49.26
N LEU A 17 -15.74 35.81 48.78
CA LEU A 17 -15.25 34.72 49.57
C LEU A 17 -14.05 34.09 48.86
N LEU A 18 -12.90 34.30 49.51
CA LEU A 18 -11.63 33.65 49.26
C LEU A 18 -11.73 32.16 49.69
N GLY A 19 -11.11 31.33 48.86
CA GLY A 19 -10.53 30.09 49.41
C GLY A 19 -11.11 28.79 48.84
N ALA A 20 -10.39 28.25 47.89
CA ALA A 20 -9.85 26.90 47.96
C ALA A 20 -9.08 26.63 46.64
N CYS A 21 -7.78 26.58 46.74
CA CYS A 21 -6.99 25.80 45.77
C CYS A 21 -7.46 24.38 45.88
N SER A 22 -8.20 23.92 44.90
CA SER A 22 -8.32 22.51 44.57
C SER A 22 -7.38 22.34 43.39
N GLU A 23 -6.29 21.68 43.62
CA GLU A 23 -5.57 20.97 42.56
C GLU A 23 -6.60 20.06 41.91
N GLY A 24 -7.19 20.54 40.84
CA GLY A 24 -7.87 19.70 39.88
C GLY A 24 -6.74 19.01 39.13
N ASP A 25 -6.55 17.73 39.39
CA ASP A 25 -5.92 16.85 38.45
C ASP A 25 -6.56 17.16 37.10
N ALA A 26 -5.77 17.71 36.20
CA ALA A 26 -6.09 17.61 34.78
C ALA A 26 -6.08 16.10 34.50
N GLU A 27 -7.25 15.50 34.43
CA GLU A 27 -7.40 14.22 33.75
C GLU A 27 -6.80 14.48 32.35
N SER A 28 -5.55 14.10 32.18
CA SER A 28 -4.99 13.84 30.87
C SER A 28 -5.99 12.90 30.21
N ASN A 29 -6.46 13.26 29.06
CA ASN A 29 -7.33 12.44 28.23
C ASN A 29 -6.44 11.30 27.69
N ASP A 30 -6.25 10.28 28.55
CA ASP A 30 -5.41 9.10 28.33
C ASP A 30 -6.22 8.09 27.50
N GLN A 31 -6.81 8.52 26.39
CA GLN A 31 -7.48 7.63 25.42
C GLN A 31 -6.54 7.19 24.29
N GLY A 32 -5.28 7.63 24.26
CA GLY A 32 -4.28 7.27 23.27
C GLY A 32 -3.43 6.04 23.61
N ASP A 33 -3.32 5.68 24.90
CA ASP A 33 -2.36 4.65 25.34
C ASP A 33 -2.88 3.20 25.22
N ASP A 34 -4.19 2.98 25.06
CA ASP A 34 -4.80 1.64 25.07
C ASP A 34 -5.14 1.09 23.66
N VAL A 35 -4.84 1.82 22.60
CA VAL A 35 -5.17 1.46 21.22
C VAL A 35 -3.92 1.53 20.33
N VAL A 36 -3.83 0.64 19.36
CA VAL A 36 -2.89 0.72 18.24
C VAL A 36 -3.72 0.80 16.95
N ASP A 37 -3.62 1.91 16.26
CA ASP A 37 -4.28 2.15 14.98
C ASP A 37 -3.36 1.72 13.83
N ILE A 38 -3.86 0.86 12.92
CA ILE A 38 -3.13 0.39 11.73
C ILE A 38 -3.85 0.93 10.50
N VAL A 39 -3.15 1.73 9.70
CA VAL A 39 -3.69 2.23 8.42
C VAL A 39 -3.23 1.35 7.25
N TRP A 40 -4.15 1.10 6.31
CA TRP A 40 -3.96 0.22 5.16
C TRP A 40 -4.18 0.97 3.86
N TYR A 41 -3.38 0.67 2.85
CA TYR A 41 -3.59 1.14 1.49
C TYR A 41 -4.87 0.55 0.87
N PRO A 42 -5.37 1.14 -0.23
CA PRO A 42 -6.52 0.61 -0.95
C PRO A 42 -6.37 -0.85 -1.38
N ASN A 43 -5.14 -1.29 -1.69
CA ASN A 43 -4.85 -2.66 -2.12
C ASN A 43 -5.21 -3.71 -1.07
N GLU A 44 -4.98 -3.39 0.19
CA GLU A 44 -5.19 -4.27 1.34
C GLU A 44 -6.55 -4.02 2.00
N SER A 45 -7.35 -3.06 1.48
CA SER A 45 -8.63 -2.66 2.08
C SER A 45 -9.81 -3.55 1.68
N GLY A 46 -9.64 -4.50 0.75
CA GLY A 46 -10.66 -5.45 0.31
C GLY A 46 -11.26 -6.29 1.44
N ASN A 47 -12.53 -6.69 1.30
CA ASN A 47 -13.20 -7.53 2.30
C ASN A 47 -12.65 -8.96 2.33
N ASP A 48 -12.17 -9.47 1.22
CA ASP A 48 -11.51 -10.78 1.06
C ASP A 48 -10.21 -10.87 1.87
N LEU A 49 -9.54 -9.73 2.11
CA LEU A 49 -8.31 -9.62 2.91
C LEU A 49 -8.56 -9.32 4.39
N LYS A 50 -9.84 -9.24 4.81
CA LYS A 50 -10.17 -8.94 6.21
C LYS A 50 -9.56 -9.93 7.19
N GLY A 51 -9.57 -11.22 6.85
CA GLY A 51 -9.01 -12.28 7.71
C GLY A 51 -7.52 -12.08 7.99
N ALA A 52 -6.75 -11.71 6.97
CA ALA A 52 -5.32 -11.46 7.08
C ALA A 52 -5.03 -10.20 7.93
N ARG A 53 -5.77 -9.10 7.71
CA ARG A 53 -5.66 -7.91 8.56
C ARG A 53 -6.00 -8.20 10.02
N ASP A 54 -7.08 -8.96 10.28
CA ASP A 54 -7.48 -9.36 11.63
C ASP A 54 -6.39 -10.22 12.31
N ALA A 55 -5.74 -11.12 11.57
CA ALA A 55 -4.64 -11.95 12.10
C ALA A 55 -3.43 -11.09 12.51
N ILE A 56 -3.05 -10.11 11.67
CA ILE A 56 -1.99 -9.15 12.00
C ILE A 56 -2.40 -8.30 13.20
N GLY A 57 -3.63 -7.78 13.22
CA GLY A 57 -4.15 -7.02 14.36
C GLY A 57 -4.17 -7.83 15.66
N THR A 58 -4.49 -9.12 15.58
CA THR A 58 -4.45 -10.03 16.75
C THR A 58 -3.02 -10.15 17.29
N ALA A 59 -2.04 -10.36 16.41
CA ALA A 59 -0.63 -10.47 16.82
C ALA A 59 -0.11 -9.17 17.45
N VAL A 60 -0.46 -8.01 16.90
CA VAL A 60 -0.12 -6.69 17.48
C VAL A 60 -0.80 -6.52 18.85
N GLY A 61 -2.07 -6.86 18.97
CA GLY A 61 -2.83 -6.77 20.22
C GLY A 61 -2.27 -7.70 21.32
N GLU A 62 -1.89 -8.92 20.96
CA GLU A 62 -1.25 -9.88 21.89
C GLU A 62 0.13 -9.40 22.35
N ALA A 63 0.93 -8.83 21.46
CA ALA A 63 2.25 -8.30 21.76
C ALA A 63 2.19 -7.09 22.71
N THR A 64 1.25 -6.17 22.49
CA THR A 64 1.16 -4.89 23.22
C THR A 64 0.21 -4.93 24.41
N GLY A 65 -0.77 -5.84 24.39
CA GLY A 65 -1.89 -5.85 25.34
C GLY A 65 -2.95 -4.78 25.07
N LYS A 66 -2.91 -4.14 23.89
CA LYS A 66 -3.78 -3.03 23.48
C LYS A 66 -4.88 -3.48 22.50
N GLU A 67 -5.95 -2.69 22.40
CA GLU A 67 -6.95 -2.82 21.34
C GLU A 67 -6.32 -2.43 20.01
N VAL A 68 -6.62 -3.15 18.92
CA VAL A 68 -6.17 -2.80 17.57
C VAL A 68 -7.34 -2.34 16.72
N LYS A 69 -7.15 -1.23 16.00
CA LYS A 69 -8.13 -0.71 15.04
C LYS A 69 -7.52 -0.62 13.65
N HIS A 70 -8.32 -0.99 12.64
CA HIS A 70 -7.92 -0.95 11.25
C HIS A 70 -8.57 0.23 10.54
N HIS A 71 -7.75 1.12 9.98
CA HIS A 71 -8.18 2.23 9.14
C HIS A 71 -7.98 1.86 7.67
N LEU A 72 -9.08 1.54 7.00
CA LEU A 72 -9.09 1.22 5.57
C LEU A 72 -9.17 2.51 4.78
N THR A 73 -8.31 2.66 3.77
CA THR A 73 -8.30 3.86 2.92
C THR A 73 -8.68 3.53 1.49
N THR A 74 -9.07 4.57 0.76
CA THR A 74 -9.38 4.50 -0.67
C THR A 74 -8.36 5.26 -1.52
N ASP A 75 -7.32 5.82 -0.88
CA ASP A 75 -6.29 6.62 -1.51
C ASP A 75 -4.95 6.47 -0.78
N TYR A 76 -3.85 6.43 -1.53
CA TYR A 76 -2.48 6.32 -1.01
C TYR A 76 -2.08 7.51 -0.15
N ALA A 77 -2.38 8.73 -0.64
CA ALA A 77 -2.04 9.95 0.08
C ALA A 77 -2.76 10.02 1.43
N ILE A 78 -4.01 9.56 1.52
CA ILE A 78 -4.76 9.51 2.79
C ILE A 78 -4.06 8.58 3.79
N ALA A 79 -3.56 7.43 3.34
CA ALA A 79 -2.85 6.51 4.23
C ALA A 79 -1.53 7.12 4.73
N ILE A 80 -0.75 7.73 3.81
CA ILE A 80 0.51 8.42 4.14
C ILE A 80 0.25 9.57 5.12
N GLU A 81 -0.71 10.46 4.82
CA GLU A 81 -1.06 11.58 5.69
C GLU A 81 -1.57 11.12 7.07
N THR A 82 -2.25 9.97 7.13
CA THR A 82 -2.76 9.43 8.40
C THR A 82 -1.61 9.12 9.35
N ILE A 83 -0.60 8.39 8.89
CA ILE A 83 0.54 8.04 9.75
C ILE A 83 1.48 9.23 10.00
N VAL A 84 1.72 10.08 9.01
CA VAL A 84 2.56 11.29 9.14
C VAL A 84 2.00 12.27 10.18
N ASN A 85 0.69 12.41 10.23
CA ASN A 85 0.00 13.34 11.15
C ASN A 85 -0.35 12.71 12.50
N ASN A 86 0.30 11.63 12.91
CA ASN A 86 0.13 10.99 14.21
C ASN A 86 -1.31 10.46 14.46
N ASN A 87 -2.01 10.03 13.39
CA ASN A 87 -3.35 9.46 13.47
C ASN A 87 -3.36 7.93 13.31
N ALA A 88 -2.21 7.30 13.24
CA ALA A 88 -1.99 5.86 13.31
C ALA A 88 -0.58 5.57 13.84
N GLU A 89 -0.44 4.49 14.58
CA GLU A 89 0.83 3.98 15.10
C GLU A 89 1.56 3.13 14.08
N LEU A 90 0.81 2.41 13.24
CA LEU A 90 1.35 1.49 12.24
C LEU A 90 0.72 1.72 10.87
N ALA A 91 1.49 1.38 9.82
CA ALA A 91 0.97 1.26 8.47
C ALA A 91 1.65 0.10 7.72
N PHE A 92 0.94 -0.50 6.76
CA PHE A 92 1.55 -1.31 5.72
C PHE A 92 1.50 -0.54 4.41
N MET A 93 2.66 -0.28 3.81
CA MET A 93 2.76 0.58 2.61
C MET A 93 3.94 0.20 1.74
N GLY A 94 3.87 0.49 0.45
CA GLY A 94 4.99 0.30 -0.46
C GLY A 94 6.21 1.14 -0.07
N ALA A 95 7.40 0.76 -0.56
CA ALA A 95 8.65 1.44 -0.26
C ALA A 95 8.62 2.94 -0.56
N GLN A 96 8.01 3.36 -1.69
CA GLN A 96 7.85 4.79 -2.02
C GLN A 96 7.01 5.52 -0.98
N GLY A 97 5.88 4.93 -0.57
CA GLY A 97 5.04 5.54 0.47
C GLY A 97 5.72 5.64 1.82
N TYR A 98 6.58 4.67 2.17
CA TYR A 98 7.45 4.79 3.34
C TYR A 98 8.42 5.97 3.21
N ILE A 99 9.07 6.12 2.05
CA ILE A 99 10.00 7.23 1.80
C ILE A 99 9.27 8.57 1.96
N GLU A 100 8.11 8.75 1.34
CA GLU A 100 7.28 9.95 1.46
C GLU A 100 6.82 10.19 2.91
N ALA A 101 6.42 9.14 3.62
CA ALA A 101 6.03 9.24 5.03
C ALA A 101 7.21 9.66 5.92
N LYS A 102 8.40 9.09 5.69
CA LYS A 102 9.65 9.45 6.40
C LYS A 102 10.07 10.90 6.12
N GLU A 103 9.92 11.38 4.88
CA GLU A 103 10.17 12.78 4.52
C GLU A 103 9.17 13.73 5.20
N GLY A 104 7.93 13.29 5.37
CA GLY A 104 6.88 14.06 6.06
C GLY A 104 7.02 14.07 7.58
N ASN A 105 7.56 13.00 8.16
CA ASN A 105 7.79 12.84 9.60
C ASN A 105 9.00 11.93 9.88
N ASP A 106 10.08 12.49 10.40
CA ASP A 106 11.32 11.78 10.71
C ASP A 106 11.13 10.65 11.74
N ALA A 107 10.02 10.63 12.49
CA ALA A 107 9.69 9.59 13.47
C ALA A 107 9.09 8.31 12.84
N ILE A 108 8.84 8.28 11.53
CA ILE A 108 8.40 7.08 10.83
C ILE A 108 9.59 6.16 10.61
N GLU A 109 9.52 4.94 11.17
CA GLU A 109 10.59 3.93 11.07
C GLU A 109 10.07 2.65 10.44
N PRO A 110 10.87 1.95 9.60
CA PRO A 110 10.50 0.66 9.08
C PRO A 110 10.61 -0.39 10.19
N LEU A 111 9.66 -1.32 10.22
CA LEU A 111 9.57 -2.32 11.27
C LEU A 111 10.02 -3.69 10.75
N ALA A 112 9.42 -4.14 9.67
CA ALA A 112 9.74 -5.41 9.03
C ALA A 112 9.18 -5.45 7.61
N VAL A 113 9.78 -6.31 6.76
CA VAL A 113 9.30 -6.64 5.41
C VAL A 113 9.05 -8.14 5.30
N PRO A 114 8.08 -8.62 4.50
CA PRO A 114 7.99 -10.02 4.17
C PRO A 114 9.20 -10.43 3.32
N THR A 115 9.70 -11.64 3.54
CA THR A 115 10.77 -12.24 2.74
C THR A 115 10.19 -13.14 1.65
N GLY A 116 11.05 -13.57 0.74
CA GLY A 116 10.77 -14.71 -0.12
C GLY A 116 11.06 -16.05 0.56
N PRO A 117 11.11 -17.16 -0.22
CA PRO A 117 11.28 -18.53 0.29
C PRO A 117 12.55 -18.76 1.12
N SER A 118 13.60 -17.94 0.94
CA SER A 118 14.83 -18.06 1.75
C SER A 118 14.64 -17.66 3.22
N GLY A 119 13.59 -16.94 3.55
CA GLY A 119 13.37 -16.36 4.89
C GLY A 119 14.36 -15.24 5.24
N THR A 120 15.02 -14.63 4.25
CA THR A 120 16.02 -13.57 4.42
C THR A 120 15.74 -12.37 3.50
N LEU A 121 16.45 -11.26 3.72
CA LEU A 121 16.34 -10.07 2.85
C LEU A 121 16.89 -10.26 1.43
N ASP A 122 17.63 -11.34 1.15
CA ASP A 122 18.25 -11.58 -0.17
C ASP A 122 17.19 -11.73 -1.29
N ASP A 123 16.05 -12.33 -0.95
CA ASP A 123 14.91 -12.53 -1.84
C ASP A 123 13.63 -11.83 -1.38
N ALA A 124 13.75 -10.85 -0.49
CA ALA A 124 12.63 -10.01 -0.04
C ALA A 124 12.16 -9.07 -1.18
N LYS A 125 11.60 -9.65 -2.23
CA LYS A 125 11.19 -8.98 -3.46
C LYS A 125 9.85 -9.50 -3.96
N TYR A 126 9.15 -8.62 -4.63
CA TYR A 126 7.97 -8.88 -5.46
C TYR A 126 8.21 -8.26 -6.85
N HIS A 127 7.21 -8.22 -7.74
CA HIS A 127 7.44 -7.75 -9.10
C HIS A 127 6.45 -6.64 -9.47
N SER A 128 6.99 -5.62 -10.14
CA SER A 128 6.23 -4.66 -10.92
C SER A 128 6.04 -5.21 -12.34
N TRP A 129 4.81 -5.26 -12.79
CA TRP A 129 4.45 -5.69 -14.13
C TRP A 129 4.00 -4.51 -14.99
N ILE A 130 4.37 -4.53 -16.28
CA ILE A 130 3.62 -3.83 -17.32
C ILE A 130 2.92 -4.91 -18.13
N ALA A 131 1.61 -4.82 -18.21
CA ALA A 131 0.76 -5.80 -18.87
C ALA A 131 -0.10 -5.17 -19.97
N VAL A 132 -0.48 -5.99 -20.93
CA VAL A 132 -1.36 -5.66 -22.05
C VAL A 132 -2.43 -6.72 -22.21
N GLU A 133 -3.57 -6.39 -22.85
CA GLU A 133 -4.56 -7.42 -23.20
C GLU A 133 -3.93 -8.49 -24.11
N LYS A 134 -4.33 -9.75 -23.93
CA LYS A 134 -3.79 -10.88 -24.70
C LYS A 134 -3.89 -10.69 -26.23
N GLU A 135 -4.97 -10.05 -26.68
CA GLU A 135 -5.22 -9.79 -28.09
C GLU A 135 -4.18 -8.86 -28.72
N ASN A 136 -3.56 -7.98 -27.93
CA ASN A 136 -2.59 -6.99 -28.36
C ASN A 136 -1.13 -7.45 -28.16
N ALA A 137 -0.89 -8.59 -27.51
CA ALA A 137 0.44 -9.02 -27.10
C ALA A 137 1.42 -9.23 -28.26
N ASP A 138 0.93 -9.58 -29.46
CA ASP A 138 1.77 -9.78 -30.64
C ASP A 138 2.49 -8.51 -31.10
N GLU A 139 1.95 -7.30 -30.79
CA GLU A 139 2.58 -6.02 -31.09
C GLU A 139 3.87 -5.78 -30.27
N TYR A 140 3.96 -6.43 -29.10
CA TYR A 140 5.05 -6.28 -28.14
C TYR A 140 6.15 -7.32 -28.27
N LYS A 141 6.06 -8.23 -29.25
CA LYS A 141 7.10 -9.24 -29.49
C LYS A 141 8.33 -8.61 -30.14
N ASP A 142 9.51 -8.93 -29.58
CA ASP A 142 10.81 -8.58 -30.15
C ASP A 142 11.73 -9.80 -30.18
N GLY A 143 11.88 -10.41 -31.35
CA GLY A 143 12.58 -11.68 -31.50
C GLY A 143 11.94 -12.80 -30.66
N ASP A 144 12.74 -13.35 -29.74
CA ASP A 144 12.26 -14.37 -28.79
C ASP A 144 11.75 -13.74 -27.45
N GLY A 145 11.75 -12.41 -27.34
CA GLY A 145 11.38 -11.67 -26.14
C GLY A 145 10.22 -10.70 -26.36
N PHE A 146 10.10 -9.76 -25.43
CA PHE A 146 9.11 -8.70 -25.43
C PHE A 146 9.78 -7.33 -25.25
N THR A 147 9.16 -6.28 -25.80
CA THR A 147 9.59 -4.89 -25.67
C THR A 147 8.39 -4.04 -25.25
N ILE A 148 8.67 -2.88 -24.64
CA ILE A 148 7.65 -1.89 -24.32
C ILE A 148 7.59 -0.77 -25.39
N ASP A 149 8.29 -0.87 -26.53
CA ASP A 149 8.26 0.13 -27.60
C ASP A 149 6.84 0.54 -28.00
N PRO A 150 5.86 -0.40 -28.13
CA PRO A 150 4.52 -0.06 -28.60
C PRO A 150 3.65 0.72 -27.60
N ILE A 151 4.09 0.93 -26.34
CA ILE A 151 3.28 1.68 -25.37
C ILE A 151 3.21 3.18 -25.67
N GLU A 152 4.13 3.71 -26.47
CA GLU A 152 4.08 5.11 -26.90
C GLU A 152 2.79 5.41 -27.66
N GLY A 153 2.09 6.45 -27.26
CA GLY A 153 0.81 6.85 -27.85
C GLY A 153 -0.38 5.97 -27.47
N LYS A 154 -0.19 4.97 -26.60
CA LYS A 154 -1.28 4.15 -26.07
C LYS A 154 -1.95 4.82 -24.87
N SER A 155 -3.12 4.32 -24.49
CA SER A 155 -3.72 4.62 -23.19
C SER A 155 -3.10 3.73 -22.11
N PHE A 156 -2.77 4.32 -20.95
CA PHE A 156 -2.04 3.65 -19.88
C PHE A 156 -2.69 3.86 -18.51
N SER A 157 -2.69 2.83 -17.67
CA SER A 157 -3.11 2.93 -16.28
C SER A 157 -1.94 2.71 -15.33
N PHE A 158 -1.66 3.71 -14.50
CA PHE A 158 -0.86 3.59 -13.30
C PHE A 158 -1.76 3.34 -12.08
N VAL A 159 -1.14 3.10 -10.92
CA VAL A 159 -1.87 2.86 -9.64
C VAL A 159 -2.12 4.17 -8.90
N SER A 160 -1.06 4.82 -8.45
CA SER A 160 -0.98 6.10 -7.75
C SER A 160 0.45 6.61 -7.91
N ASN A 161 0.68 7.91 -7.94
CA ASN A 161 2.03 8.49 -8.00
C ASN A 161 2.90 8.10 -6.79
N SER A 162 2.31 7.77 -5.65
CA SER A 162 3.00 7.25 -4.46
C SER A 162 3.15 5.71 -4.45
N SER A 163 2.81 5.03 -5.55
CA SER A 163 2.95 3.56 -5.64
C SER A 163 4.33 3.17 -6.18
N THR A 164 5.09 2.37 -5.42
CA THR A 164 6.41 1.87 -5.82
C THR A 164 6.34 1.09 -7.14
N SER A 165 5.61 -0.02 -7.15
CA SER A 165 5.52 -0.93 -8.30
C SER A 165 4.44 -0.57 -9.32
N GLY A 166 3.52 0.32 -8.95
CA GLY A 166 2.46 0.78 -9.84
C GLY A 166 2.72 2.15 -10.48
N PHE A 167 3.83 2.81 -10.13
CA PHE A 167 4.23 4.10 -10.71
C PHE A 167 5.75 4.28 -10.75
N VAL A 168 6.46 4.34 -9.62
CA VAL A 168 7.89 4.72 -9.59
C VAL A 168 8.75 3.77 -10.43
N VAL A 169 8.63 2.46 -10.20
CA VAL A 169 9.41 1.45 -10.92
C VAL A 169 9.04 1.39 -12.41
N PRO A 170 7.76 1.28 -12.81
CA PRO A 170 7.42 1.27 -14.24
C PRO A 170 7.75 2.58 -14.93
N SER A 171 7.58 3.75 -14.28
CA SER A 171 7.97 5.04 -14.84
C SER A 171 9.48 5.13 -15.09
N SER A 172 10.29 4.74 -14.08
CA SER A 172 11.75 4.67 -14.27
C SER A 172 12.15 3.72 -15.40
N SER A 173 11.49 2.55 -15.51
CA SER A 173 11.74 1.60 -16.60
C SER A 173 11.40 2.20 -17.97
N ILE A 174 10.27 2.91 -18.08
CA ILE A 174 9.84 3.59 -19.31
C ILE A 174 10.81 4.73 -19.67
N LEU A 175 11.16 5.59 -18.71
CA LEU A 175 12.09 6.69 -18.93
C LEU A 175 13.47 6.21 -19.39
N ASN A 176 13.97 5.12 -18.80
CA ASN A 176 15.21 4.49 -19.19
C ASN A 176 15.14 3.90 -20.61
N HIS A 177 14.06 3.19 -20.93
CA HIS A 177 13.85 2.59 -22.24
C HIS A 177 13.76 3.64 -23.35
N PHE A 178 13.05 4.73 -23.12
CA PHE A 178 12.88 5.86 -24.05
C PHE A 178 13.81 7.04 -23.75
N SER A 179 15.01 6.77 -23.23
CA SER A 179 15.96 7.81 -22.82
C SER A 179 16.39 8.78 -23.94
N ASP A 180 16.30 8.36 -25.20
CA ASP A 180 16.56 9.19 -26.38
C ASP A 180 15.49 10.27 -26.62
N LYS A 181 14.30 10.14 -26.01
CA LYS A 181 13.19 11.10 -26.15
C LYS A 181 13.28 12.27 -25.17
N GLY A 182 14.09 12.15 -24.10
CA GLY A 182 14.26 13.20 -23.09
C GLY A 182 12.98 13.48 -22.30
N LEU A 183 12.20 12.43 -22.04
CA LEU A 183 10.97 12.49 -21.25
C LEU A 183 11.28 12.74 -19.76
N SER A 184 10.39 13.43 -19.10
CA SER A 184 10.32 13.55 -17.63
C SER A 184 9.23 12.65 -17.07
N GLU A 185 9.22 12.46 -15.76
CA GLU A 185 8.14 11.75 -15.08
C GLU A 185 6.79 12.46 -15.26
N GLU A 186 6.77 13.80 -15.27
CA GLU A 186 5.57 14.59 -15.53
C GLU A 186 4.94 14.26 -16.90
N ASP A 187 5.76 14.01 -17.94
CA ASP A 187 5.29 13.62 -19.26
C ASP A 187 4.58 12.26 -19.26
N LEU A 188 4.90 11.38 -18.29
CA LEU A 188 4.22 10.10 -18.11
C LEU A 188 2.93 10.22 -17.28
N MET A 189 2.78 11.28 -16.50
CA MET A 189 1.59 11.52 -15.67
C MET A 189 0.48 12.24 -16.42
N GLU A 190 0.80 12.90 -17.51
CA GLU A 190 -0.14 13.69 -18.30
C GLU A 190 -0.52 12.99 -19.62
N SER A 191 -1.82 13.10 -19.97
CA SER A 191 -2.29 12.64 -21.29
C SER A 191 -1.78 13.56 -22.40
N GLY A 192 -1.18 12.97 -23.43
CA GLY A 192 -0.73 13.65 -24.64
C GLY A 192 0.77 13.74 -24.87
N PRO A 193 1.65 14.00 -23.87
CA PRO A 193 3.08 14.08 -24.12
C PRO A 193 3.71 12.76 -24.57
N PHE A 194 3.40 11.66 -23.90
CA PHE A 194 3.90 10.33 -24.24
C PHE A 194 2.76 9.32 -24.45
N PHE A 195 1.84 9.21 -23.51
CA PHE A 195 0.63 8.40 -23.63
C PHE A 195 -0.51 9.21 -24.25
N GLU A 196 -1.36 8.58 -25.07
CA GLU A 196 -2.58 9.24 -25.53
C GLU A 196 -3.51 9.61 -24.35
N GLN A 197 -3.63 8.70 -23.40
CA GLN A 197 -4.41 8.88 -22.17
C GLN A 197 -3.72 8.23 -20.99
N VAL A 198 -3.69 8.91 -19.85
CA VAL A 198 -3.21 8.38 -18.56
C VAL A 198 -4.37 8.31 -17.59
N GLN A 199 -4.47 7.20 -16.88
CA GLN A 199 -5.40 6.99 -15.78
C GLN A 199 -4.65 6.49 -14.54
N PHE A 200 -5.20 6.76 -13.36
CA PHE A 200 -4.75 6.19 -12.11
C PHE A 200 -5.84 5.28 -11.55
N GLY A 201 -5.53 4.00 -11.38
CA GLY A 201 -6.49 2.98 -10.90
C GLY A 201 -6.85 3.10 -9.42
N GLY A 202 -6.09 3.90 -8.65
CA GLY A 202 -6.26 4.08 -7.20
C GLY A 202 -5.82 2.87 -6.36
N SER A 203 -5.70 1.70 -6.98
CA SER A 203 -5.14 0.46 -6.41
C SER A 203 -4.55 -0.38 -7.54
N HIS A 204 -3.73 -1.40 -7.21
CA HIS A 204 -3.21 -2.34 -8.19
C HIS A 204 -4.33 -3.13 -8.86
N GLN A 205 -5.33 -3.55 -8.08
CA GLN A 205 -6.52 -4.20 -8.59
C GLN A 205 -7.30 -3.29 -9.54
N GLY A 206 -7.42 -1.99 -9.20
CA GLY A 206 -8.08 -1.00 -10.05
C GLY A 206 -7.35 -0.79 -11.38
N SER A 207 -6.01 -0.72 -11.37
CA SER A 207 -5.19 -0.60 -12.58
C SER A 207 -5.31 -1.83 -13.47
N ALA A 208 -5.22 -3.05 -12.90
CA ALA A 208 -5.43 -4.30 -13.64
C ALA A 208 -6.82 -4.39 -14.25
N VAL A 209 -7.87 -4.02 -13.51
CA VAL A 209 -9.25 -4.03 -14.00
C VAL A 209 -9.50 -2.99 -15.09
N ASN A 210 -8.80 -1.83 -15.06
CA ASN A 210 -8.84 -0.85 -16.15
C ASN A 210 -8.35 -1.47 -17.47
N LEU A 211 -7.26 -2.25 -17.43
CA LEU A 211 -6.77 -3.01 -18.58
C LEU A 211 -7.79 -4.05 -19.04
N LEU A 212 -8.21 -4.93 -18.13
CA LEU A 212 -9.10 -6.06 -18.44
C LEU A 212 -10.50 -5.66 -18.92
N LYS A 213 -10.90 -4.41 -18.73
CA LYS A 213 -12.12 -3.82 -19.28
C LYS A 213 -11.91 -3.08 -20.61
N GLY A 214 -10.68 -3.07 -21.13
CA GLY A 214 -10.35 -2.30 -22.32
C GLY A 214 -10.48 -0.79 -22.15
N THR A 215 -10.41 -0.30 -20.89
CA THR A 215 -10.44 1.15 -20.62
C THR A 215 -9.09 1.78 -20.97
N VAL A 216 -8.02 1.01 -20.88
CA VAL A 216 -6.66 1.33 -21.31
C VAL A 216 -6.04 0.16 -22.06
N GLU A 217 -5.03 0.42 -22.89
CA GLU A 217 -4.34 -0.59 -23.71
C GLU A 217 -3.16 -1.24 -22.99
N ALA A 218 -2.60 -0.57 -21.97
CA ALA A 218 -1.54 -1.11 -21.11
C ALA A 218 -1.71 -0.62 -19.67
N ALA A 219 -1.21 -1.37 -18.72
CA ALA A 219 -1.29 -1.00 -17.31
C ALA A 219 -0.08 -1.50 -16.51
N ALA A 220 0.25 -0.77 -15.43
CA ALA A 220 1.23 -1.18 -14.44
C ALA A 220 0.52 -1.59 -13.13
N PHE A 221 0.95 -2.73 -12.55
CA PHE A 221 0.50 -3.23 -11.25
C PHE A 221 1.48 -4.28 -10.72
N CYS A 222 1.28 -4.78 -9.49
CA CYS A 222 2.20 -5.77 -8.90
C CYS A 222 1.61 -7.18 -8.90
N ASP A 223 2.51 -8.17 -8.90
CA ASP A 223 2.20 -9.60 -8.83
C ASP A 223 1.42 -9.94 -7.55
N THR A 224 2.02 -9.75 -6.39
CA THR A 224 1.44 -10.10 -5.08
C THR A 224 0.13 -9.37 -4.76
N CYS A 225 -0.12 -8.23 -5.41
CA CYS A 225 -1.36 -7.47 -5.22
C CYS A 225 -2.55 -8.06 -5.99
N VAL A 226 -2.30 -8.92 -6.97
CA VAL A 226 -3.34 -9.52 -7.82
C VAL A 226 -3.36 -11.05 -7.81
N ASP A 227 -2.39 -11.72 -7.17
CA ASP A 227 -2.24 -13.18 -7.14
C ASP A 227 -3.47 -13.92 -6.57
N ASN A 228 -4.20 -13.29 -5.65
CA ASN A 228 -5.46 -13.82 -5.13
C ASN A 228 -6.53 -13.97 -6.23
N TYR A 229 -6.46 -13.17 -7.29
CA TYR A 229 -7.52 -13.01 -8.30
C TYR A 229 -7.18 -13.60 -9.66
N VAL A 230 -5.88 -13.86 -9.92
CA VAL A 230 -5.42 -14.36 -11.22
C VAL A 230 -4.64 -15.66 -11.07
N GLU A 231 -4.48 -16.38 -12.18
CA GLU A 231 -3.67 -17.60 -12.28
C GLU A 231 -2.84 -17.57 -13.56
N VAL A 232 -1.70 -18.24 -13.58
CA VAL A 232 -0.90 -18.43 -14.79
C VAL A 232 -1.63 -19.37 -15.73
N ALA A 233 -2.00 -18.89 -16.91
CA ALA A 233 -2.66 -19.67 -17.95
C ALA A 233 -1.65 -20.28 -18.94
N GLU A 234 -0.59 -19.52 -19.28
CA GLU A 234 0.49 -19.96 -20.19
C GLU A 234 1.82 -19.32 -19.77
N GLY A 235 2.92 -20.04 -19.91
CA GLY A 235 4.28 -19.55 -19.63
C GLY A 235 4.75 -19.86 -18.21
N GLU A 236 5.72 -19.09 -17.73
CA GLU A 236 6.31 -19.22 -16.39
C GLU A 236 5.89 -18.01 -15.54
N GLU A 237 5.76 -18.20 -14.24
CA GLU A 237 5.43 -17.11 -13.33
C GLU A 237 6.46 -15.97 -13.42
N ASN A 238 5.98 -14.72 -13.38
CA ASN A 238 6.82 -13.52 -13.43
C ASN A 238 7.80 -13.47 -14.62
N ALA A 239 7.42 -14.01 -15.79
CA ALA A 239 8.22 -13.95 -17.01
C ALA A 239 7.51 -13.10 -18.10
N PRO A 240 8.23 -12.22 -18.81
CA PRO A 240 7.66 -11.54 -19.98
C PRO A 240 7.15 -12.55 -21.01
N GLY A 241 5.95 -12.34 -21.50
CA GLY A 241 5.24 -13.25 -22.42
C GLY A 241 4.30 -14.24 -21.73
N SER A 242 4.35 -14.37 -20.42
CA SER A 242 3.41 -15.20 -19.68
C SER A 242 2.00 -14.62 -19.72
N VAL A 243 1.03 -15.49 -19.87
CA VAL A 243 -0.39 -15.19 -19.89
C VAL A 243 -0.98 -15.48 -18.52
N TYR A 244 -1.65 -14.49 -17.96
CA TYR A 244 -2.43 -14.63 -16.74
C TYR A 244 -3.91 -14.54 -17.08
N ARG A 245 -4.73 -15.26 -16.33
CA ARG A 245 -6.18 -15.31 -16.46
C ARG A 245 -6.85 -14.99 -15.13
N VAL A 246 -7.90 -14.21 -15.18
CA VAL A 246 -8.74 -13.95 -13.99
C VAL A 246 -9.50 -15.22 -13.61
N LYS A 247 -9.42 -15.61 -12.35
CA LYS A 247 -10.14 -16.77 -11.78
C LYS A 247 -11.65 -16.57 -11.93
N ASP A 248 -12.40 -17.65 -12.15
CA ASP A 248 -13.84 -17.59 -12.39
C ASP A 248 -14.63 -17.15 -11.13
N ASP A 249 -14.05 -17.35 -9.94
CA ASP A 249 -14.58 -17.00 -8.62
C ASP A 249 -13.84 -15.84 -7.95
N ALA A 250 -13.05 -15.08 -8.73
CA ALA A 250 -12.30 -13.94 -8.22
C ALA A 250 -13.21 -12.94 -7.47
N ALA A 251 -12.73 -12.48 -6.32
CA ALA A 251 -13.42 -11.49 -5.51
C ALA A 251 -13.46 -10.10 -6.17
N GLU A 252 -14.11 -9.15 -5.53
CA GLU A 252 -14.14 -7.75 -5.96
C GLU A 252 -12.72 -7.15 -5.97
N PRO A 253 -12.30 -6.38 -7.01
CA PRO A 253 -13.12 -5.93 -8.16
C PRO A 253 -13.06 -6.84 -9.40
N PHE A 254 -12.28 -7.93 -9.38
CA PHE A 254 -12.04 -8.82 -10.51
C PHE A 254 -13.27 -9.66 -10.91
N HIS A 255 -14.25 -9.83 -10.02
CA HIS A 255 -15.51 -10.52 -10.32
C HIS A 255 -16.27 -9.90 -11.51
N THR A 256 -15.90 -8.70 -11.96
CA THR A 256 -16.49 -8.01 -13.12
C THR A 256 -15.85 -8.41 -14.44
N VAL A 257 -14.73 -9.15 -14.41
CA VAL A 257 -13.92 -9.54 -15.58
C VAL A 257 -13.44 -11.01 -15.48
N PRO A 258 -14.32 -11.97 -15.11
CA PRO A 258 -13.91 -13.36 -14.92
C PRO A 258 -13.48 -13.96 -16.25
N GLY A 259 -12.36 -14.72 -16.22
CA GLY A 259 -11.83 -15.40 -17.39
C GLY A 259 -11.09 -14.51 -18.38
N GLU A 260 -11.07 -13.19 -18.21
CA GLU A 260 -10.28 -12.29 -19.05
C GLU A 260 -8.79 -12.55 -18.86
N GLU A 261 -8.00 -12.33 -19.91
CA GLU A 261 -6.56 -12.65 -19.93
C GLU A 261 -5.72 -11.43 -20.28
N PHE A 262 -4.52 -11.36 -19.68
CA PHE A 262 -3.50 -10.38 -20.00
C PHE A 262 -2.13 -11.03 -20.15
N VAL A 263 -1.20 -10.32 -20.81
CA VAL A 263 0.17 -10.76 -21.05
C VAL A 263 1.14 -9.80 -20.41
N LEU A 264 2.15 -10.31 -19.71
CA LEU A 264 3.24 -9.50 -19.18
C LEU A 264 4.18 -9.11 -20.32
N VAL A 265 4.42 -7.82 -20.53
CA VAL A 265 5.40 -7.32 -21.50
C VAL A 265 6.67 -6.80 -20.83
N SER A 266 6.60 -6.48 -19.54
CA SER A 266 7.76 -6.14 -18.71
C SER A 266 7.54 -6.63 -17.28
N VAL A 267 8.61 -7.13 -16.66
CA VAL A 267 8.65 -7.60 -15.27
C VAL A 267 9.90 -7.06 -14.61
N THR A 268 9.74 -6.34 -13.51
CA THR A 268 10.86 -5.72 -12.78
C THR A 268 10.79 -6.11 -11.31
N PRO A 269 11.85 -6.70 -10.72
CA PRO A 269 11.91 -6.98 -9.29
C PRO A 269 11.89 -5.69 -8.46
N VAL A 270 11.16 -5.70 -7.35
CA VAL A 270 10.96 -4.56 -6.46
C VAL A 270 11.19 -5.01 -5.02
N LEU A 271 11.81 -4.18 -4.19
CA LEU A 271 11.96 -4.45 -2.76
C LEU A 271 10.59 -4.51 -2.08
N ASN A 272 10.38 -5.50 -1.21
CA ASN A 272 9.11 -5.72 -0.53
C ASN A 272 8.66 -4.51 0.31
N ALA A 273 7.35 -4.40 0.43
CA ALA A 273 6.66 -3.35 1.18
C ALA A 273 6.87 -3.52 2.70
N PRO A 274 7.25 -2.46 3.44
CA PRO A 274 7.40 -2.53 4.89
C PRO A 274 6.07 -2.37 5.64
N PHE A 275 5.99 -3.01 6.81
CA PHE A 275 5.29 -2.43 7.93
C PHE A 275 6.15 -1.31 8.50
N VAL A 276 5.53 -0.17 8.78
CA VAL A 276 6.19 1.00 9.35
C VAL A 276 5.49 1.43 10.62
N ALA A 277 6.22 2.08 11.52
CA ALA A 277 5.72 2.58 12.79
C ALA A 277 6.02 4.06 12.95
N ASN A 278 5.11 4.78 13.57
CA ASN A 278 5.31 6.17 13.97
C ASN A 278 5.74 6.22 15.45
N THR A 279 7.02 6.47 15.67
CA THR A 279 7.62 6.50 17.02
C THR A 279 7.31 7.78 17.83
N ASP A 280 6.63 8.77 17.25
CA ASP A 280 6.09 9.90 18.00
C ASP A 280 4.87 9.51 18.85
N VAL A 281 4.10 8.50 18.41
CA VAL A 281 2.86 8.05 19.05
C VAL A 281 2.93 6.60 19.56
N LEU A 282 3.78 5.76 18.97
CA LEU A 282 4.06 4.41 19.46
C LEU A 282 5.25 4.44 20.44
N SER A 283 5.08 3.89 21.64
CA SER A 283 6.17 3.81 22.60
C SER A 283 7.32 2.91 22.11
N GLU A 284 8.56 3.20 22.52
CA GLU A 284 9.72 2.36 22.20
C GLU A 284 9.53 0.90 22.71
N GLU A 285 8.85 0.72 23.83
CA GLU A 285 8.53 -0.61 24.36
C GLU A 285 7.59 -1.36 23.42
N ASP A 286 6.53 -0.73 22.96
CA ASP A 286 5.55 -1.37 22.06
C ASP A 286 6.14 -1.58 20.65
N PHE A 287 6.92 -0.64 20.15
CA PHE A 287 7.68 -0.80 18.90
C PHE A 287 8.52 -2.09 18.94
N ASN A 288 9.31 -2.27 20.01
CA ASN A 288 10.15 -3.47 20.15
C ASN A 288 9.32 -4.75 20.27
N LYS A 289 8.22 -4.73 21.05
CA LYS A 289 7.31 -5.89 21.19
C LYS A 289 6.68 -6.28 19.86
N ILE A 290 6.23 -5.31 19.08
CA ILE A 290 5.60 -5.57 17.75
C ILE A 290 6.65 -6.11 16.79
N ARG A 291 7.84 -5.52 16.73
CA ARG A 291 8.93 -6.01 15.89
C ARG A 291 9.33 -7.44 16.26
N ASP A 292 9.50 -7.74 17.55
CA ASP A 292 9.85 -9.07 18.02
C ASP A 292 8.73 -10.09 17.70
N ALA A 293 7.45 -9.69 17.81
CA ALA A 293 6.31 -10.51 17.43
C ALA A 293 6.31 -10.79 15.93
N PHE A 294 6.50 -9.78 15.08
CA PHE A 294 6.50 -9.92 13.62
C PHE A 294 7.63 -10.83 13.15
N THR A 295 8.83 -10.71 13.72
CA THR A 295 9.99 -11.51 13.31
C THR A 295 10.08 -12.88 14.00
N SER A 296 9.09 -13.25 14.83
CA SER A 296 9.04 -14.53 15.53
C SER A 296 8.73 -15.71 14.62
N ASP A 297 9.09 -16.92 15.06
CA ASP A 297 8.69 -18.16 14.39
C ASP A 297 7.17 -18.39 14.49
N GLU A 298 6.52 -17.92 15.56
CA GLU A 298 5.07 -18.01 15.74
C GLU A 298 4.34 -17.21 14.65
N MET A 299 4.80 -16.00 14.34
CA MET A 299 4.27 -15.19 13.24
C MET A 299 4.50 -15.86 11.89
N ALA A 300 5.68 -16.41 11.66
CA ALA A 300 6.03 -17.10 10.42
C ALA A 300 5.18 -18.36 10.17
N GLU A 301 4.70 -19.02 11.22
CA GLU A 301 3.83 -20.21 11.14
C GLU A 301 2.33 -19.87 11.27
N ASN A 302 1.98 -18.58 11.36
CA ASN A 302 0.59 -18.14 11.41
C ASN A 302 -0.03 -18.15 10.01
N GLU A 303 -0.82 -19.20 9.71
CA GLU A 303 -1.49 -19.36 8.41
C GLU A 303 -2.52 -18.25 8.10
N GLY A 304 -2.96 -17.48 9.09
CA GLY A 304 -3.81 -16.29 8.89
C GLY A 304 -3.02 -15.08 8.36
N VAL A 305 -1.68 -15.09 8.50
CA VAL A 305 -0.76 -14.05 8.02
C VAL A 305 -0.02 -14.53 6.78
N PHE A 306 0.66 -15.67 6.87
CA PHE A 306 1.36 -16.34 5.78
C PHE A 306 0.52 -17.53 5.30
N VAL A 307 -0.35 -17.26 4.33
CA VAL A 307 -1.32 -18.24 3.83
C VAL A 307 -0.59 -19.26 2.94
N PRO A 308 -0.75 -20.59 3.18
CA PRO A 308 -0.14 -21.59 2.31
C PRO A 308 -0.57 -21.38 0.85
N GLU A 309 0.40 -21.38 -0.07
CA GLU A 309 0.20 -21.08 -1.49
C GLU A 309 -0.82 -22.03 -2.14
N ASP A 310 -0.82 -23.29 -1.74
CA ASP A 310 -1.69 -24.35 -2.27
C ASP A 310 -3.06 -24.44 -1.58
N SER A 311 -3.35 -23.59 -0.58
CA SER A 311 -4.62 -23.61 0.16
C SER A 311 -5.82 -23.15 -0.66
N GLY A 312 -5.57 -22.27 -1.67
CA GLY A 312 -6.63 -21.57 -2.41
C GLY A 312 -7.31 -20.45 -1.63
N GLU A 313 -6.84 -20.14 -0.42
CA GLU A 313 -7.35 -19.03 0.40
C GLU A 313 -6.70 -17.71 0.02
N SER A 314 -7.47 -16.61 0.13
CA SER A 314 -6.94 -15.25 -0.05
C SER A 314 -6.10 -14.82 1.14
N GLY A 315 -4.96 -14.16 0.90
CA GLY A 315 -4.07 -13.68 1.93
C GLY A 315 -3.26 -12.47 1.47
N LEU A 316 -2.64 -11.78 2.44
CA LEU A 316 -1.70 -10.70 2.16
C LEU A 316 -0.31 -11.23 1.79
N PHE A 317 0.07 -12.34 2.40
CA PHE A 317 1.38 -12.98 2.18
C PHE A 317 1.16 -14.47 1.91
N LYS A 318 1.79 -14.98 0.86
CA LYS A 318 1.78 -16.40 0.53
C LYS A 318 3.00 -17.09 1.13
N LYS A 319 2.86 -18.37 1.48
CA LYS A 319 3.92 -19.20 2.03
C LYS A 319 4.07 -20.49 1.24
N SER A 320 5.22 -20.65 0.63
CA SER A 320 5.65 -21.88 -0.07
C SER A 320 6.69 -22.66 0.74
N GLU A 321 7.60 -21.95 1.42
CA GLU A 321 8.74 -22.55 2.14
C GLU A 321 9.06 -21.79 3.43
N GLY A 322 10.04 -20.87 3.40
CA GLY A 322 10.61 -20.20 4.55
C GLY A 322 10.19 -18.74 4.74
N GLU A 323 9.17 -18.29 4.02
CA GLU A 323 8.68 -16.91 4.06
C GLU A 323 8.32 -16.51 5.49
N ARG A 324 8.76 -15.32 5.86
CA ARG A 324 8.55 -14.72 7.16
C ARG A 324 8.75 -13.21 7.09
N PHE A 325 8.48 -12.50 8.17
CA PHE A 325 8.95 -11.12 8.28
C PHE A 325 10.41 -11.07 8.75
N ALA A 326 11.18 -10.17 8.13
CA ALA A 326 12.55 -9.85 8.52
C ALA A 326 12.64 -8.37 8.89
N GLU A 327 13.44 -8.08 9.94
CA GLU A 327 13.76 -6.71 10.34
C GLU A 327 14.53 -6.00 9.22
N VAL A 328 14.25 -4.73 9.03
CA VAL A 328 14.85 -3.92 7.98
C VAL A 328 15.18 -2.51 8.50
N GLU A 329 16.26 -1.92 7.98
CA GLU A 329 16.66 -0.55 8.30
C GLU A 329 16.31 0.40 7.15
N ASP A 330 16.23 1.71 7.42
CA ASP A 330 15.92 2.75 6.46
C ASP A 330 16.77 2.68 5.18
N SER A 331 18.07 2.44 5.32
CA SER A 331 19.01 2.33 4.19
C SER A 331 18.71 1.19 3.21
N TRP A 332 17.91 0.21 3.61
CA TRP A 332 17.49 -0.87 2.71
C TRP A 332 16.65 -0.36 1.54
N PHE A 333 16.00 0.80 1.70
CA PHE A 333 15.17 1.43 0.68
C PHE A 333 15.91 2.43 -0.24
N ASP A 334 17.24 2.62 -0.06
CA ASP A 334 18.02 3.53 -0.91
C ASP A 334 17.90 3.24 -2.41
N PRO A 335 17.85 1.96 -2.89
CA PRO A 335 17.63 1.69 -4.30
C PRO A 335 16.32 2.25 -4.86
N ILE A 336 15.26 2.40 -4.04
CA ILE A 336 14.00 3.01 -4.48
C ILE A 336 14.12 4.53 -4.50
N ARG A 337 14.83 5.14 -3.51
CA ARG A 337 15.11 6.58 -3.52
C ARG A 337 15.89 7.02 -4.76
N GLU A 338 16.79 6.16 -5.25
CA GLU A 338 17.57 6.44 -6.46
C GLU A 338 16.73 6.45 -7.74
N LEU A 339 15.56 5.78 -7.76
CA LEU A 339 14.67 5.79 -8.93
C LEU A 339 13.85 7.09 -9.04
N SER A 340 13.64 7.78 -7.92
CA SER A 340 12.82 9.00 -7.82
C SER A 340 13.63 10.29 -7.94
N ASN A 341 14.98 10.23 -8.20
CA ASN A 341 15.88 11.37 -8.28
C ASN A 341 16.29 11.74 -9.71
#